data_a661c8b3fe111100934815e76def78c8
#
_entry.id   a661c8b3fe111100934815e76def78c8
#
_cell.length_a   1.000
_cell.length_b   1.000
_cell.length_c   1.000
_cell.angle_alpha   90.00
_cell.angle_beta   90.00
_cell.angle_gamma   90.00
#
_symmetry.space_group_name_H-M   'P 1'
#
loop_
_entity.id
_entity.type
_entity.pdbx_description
1 polymer ?
#
loop_
_entity_poly.entity_id
_entity_poly.type
_entity_poly.pdbx_seq_one_letter_code
_entity_poly.pdbx_strand_id
1 'polypeptide(L)'
;MKDEDKTLNDFNKYDIFEKWKKLQNFPTLGMFSLLNKDYNEYIEDLITLNKILMDLQKYLSNYWLQMSKTQFQAIGNLILRSKSDPNVNDPNSEKFRLLVIDAFEEAYSSLFSSKEFAISYNEVYSKQLDLVNHVNKIVERNLNLLNIPTRSELDTVLKDLQEIKKTLRTLKNGYERLEKSKLLI
;
A
#
# COMPACT_ATOMS: atom_id res chain seq x y z
N MET A 1 -6.76 37.12 -25.16
CA MET A 1 -5.94 35.91 -25.28
C MET A 1 -5.45 35.47 -23.88
N LYS A 2 -6.40 35.32 -22.93
CA LYS A 2 -6.14 34.89 -21.53
C LYS A 2 -7.23 33.99 -20.94
N ASP A 3 -8.26 33.63 -21.70
CA ASP A 3 -9.40 32.82 -21.21
C ASP A 3 -9.48 31.41 -21.79
N GLU A 4 -8.61 31.02 -22.71
CA GLU A 4 -8.63 29.67 -23.30
C GLU A 4 -7.79 28.61 -22.53
N ASP A 5 -6.92 29.05 -21.63
CA ASP A 5 -6.04 28.12 -20.88
C ASP A 5 -6.65 27.59 -19.57
N LYS A 6 -7.84 28.08 -19.20
CA LYS A 6 -8.55 27.62 -17.99
C LYS A 6 -9.46 26.42 -18.22
N THR A 7 -9.82 26.10 -19.46
CA THR A 7 -10.80 25.06 -19.78
C THR A 7 -10.18 23.68 -20.00
N LEU A 8 -8.88 23.57 -20.20
CA LEU A 8 -8.20 22.29 -20.44
C LEU A 8 -7.72 21.55 -19.17
N ASN A 9 -7.61 22.26 -18.04
CA ASN A 9 -7.10 21.66 -16.81
C ASN A 9 -8.19 21.12 -15.86
N ASP A 10 -9.47 21.36 -16.16
CA ASP A 10 -10.61 20.87 -15.36
C ASP A 10 -11.24 19.58 -15.89
N PHE A 11 -10.63 18.93 -16.88
CA PHE A 11 -10.99 17.58 -17.24
C PHE A 11 -10.46 16.61 -16.18
N ASN A 12 -11.10 16.66 -15.01
CA ASN A 12 -10.87 15.68 -13.97
C ASN A 12 -11.24 14.31 -14.55
N LYS A 13 -10.25 13.47 -14.77
CA LYS A 13 -10.41 12.10 -15.33
C LYS A 13 -11.47 11.29 -14.56
N TYR A 14 -11.69 11.64 -13.29
CA TYR A 14 -12.73 11.08 -12.42
C TYR A 14 -14.14 11.52 -12.83
N ASP A 15 -14.33 12.73 -13.34
CA ASP A 15 -15.63 13.24 -13.76
C ASP A 15 -16.16 12.49 -15.01
N ILE A 16 -15.27 12.05 -15.89
CA ILE A 16 -15.63 11.20 -17.05
C ILE A 16 -16.12 9.84 -16.58
N PHE A 17 -15.44 9.19 -15.62
CA PHE A 17 -15.86 7.90 -15.09
C PHE A 17 -17.16 7.99 -14.31
N GLU A 18 -17.36 9.05 -13.53
CA GLU A 18 -18.63 9.29 -12.83
C GLU A 18 -19.78 9.56 -13.81
N LYS A 19 -19.53 10.28 -14.87
CA LYS A 19 -20.53 10.49 -15.95
C LYS A 19 -20.83 9.20 -16.71
N TRP A 20 -19.81 8.37 -17.00
CA TRP A 20 -19.98 7.05 -17.60
C TRP A 20 -20.82 6.14 -16.72
N LYS A 21 -20.55 6.13 -15.41
CA LYS A 21 -21.33 5.36 -14.43
C LYS A 21 -22.82 5.76 -14.42
N LYS A 22 -23.11 7.05 -14.51
CA LYS A 22 -24.49 7.56 -14.60
C LYS A 22 -25.19 7.16 -15.91
N LEU A 23 -24.46 7.04 -17.01
CA LEU A 23 -24.99 6.60 -18.29
C LEU A 23 -25.28 5.10 -18.34
N GLN A 24 -24.63 4.29 -17.52
CA GLN A 24 -24.80 2.83 -17.46
C GLN A 24 -25.91 2.36 -16.52
N ASN A 25 -26.50 3.25 -15.73
CA ASN A 25 -27.63 2.92 -14.85
C ASN A 25 -28.93 2.70 -15.66
N PHE A 26 -28.95 1.70 -16.52
CA PHE A 26 -30.21 1.20 -17.07
C PHE A 26 -30.93 0.36 -16.02
N PRO A 27 -32.23 0.57 -15.81
CA PRO A 27 -33.03 -0.28 -14.94
C PRO A 27 -33.08 -1.68 -15.53
N THR A 28 -32.28 -2.59 -15.01
CA THR A 28 -32.28 -4.00 -15.43
C THR A 28 -33.14 -4.79 -14.44
N LEU A 29 -34.04 -5.61 -14.97
CA LEU A 29 -34.94 -6.48 -14.21
C LEU A 29 -34.43 -7.93 -14.26
N GLY A 30 -34.58 -8.68 -13.16
CA GLY A 30 -34.26 -10.11 -13.10
C GLY A 30 -32.75 -10.43 -13.05
N MET A 31 -32.33 -11.51 -13.71
CA MET A 31 -30.96 -12.01 -13.68
C MET A 31 -29.92 -10.97 -14.18
N PHE A 32 -30.31 -10.10 -15.10
CA PHE A 32 -29.46 -9.01 -15.58
C PHE A 32 -29.18 -7.93 -14.52
N SER A 33 -30.04 -7.77 -13.49
CA SER A 33 -29.78 -6.84 -12.40
C SER A 33 -28.64 -7.30 -11.50
N LEU A 34 -28.49 -8.61 -11.30
CA LEU A 34 -27.37 -9.20 -10.55
C LEU A 34 -26.05 -9.02 -11.29
N LEU A 35 -26.03 -9.35 -12.60
CA LEU A 35 -24.84 -9.14 -13.44
C LEU A 35 -24.43 -7.67 -13.50
N ASN A 36 -25.40 -6.74 -13.55
CA ASN A 36 -25.13 -5.31 -13.58
C ASN A 36 -24.60 -4.80 -12.24
N LYS A 37 -25.07 -5.36 -11.11
CA LYS A 37 -24.54 -5.02 -9.79
C LYS A 37 -23.08 -5.42 -9.65
N ASP A 38 -22.73 -6.66 -9.99
CA ASP A 38 -21.37 -7.17 -9.91
C ASP A 38 -20.43 -6.39 -10.83
N TYR A 39 -20.88 -6.05 -12.03
CA TYR A 39 -20.13 -5.22 -12.96
C TYR A 39 -19.90 -3.81 -12.44
N ASN A 40 -20.91 -3.15 -11.88
CA ASN A 40 -20.78 -1.81 -11.31
C ASN A 40 -19.80 -1.80 -10.11
N GLU A 41 -19.89 -2.79 -9.23
CA GLU A 41 -18.96 -2.94 -8.12
C GLU A 41 -17.51 -3.16 -8.60
N TYR A 42 -17.32 -3.93 -9.66
CA TYR A 42 -16.00 -4.11 -10.29
C TYR A 42 -15.44 -2.81 -10.85
N ILE A 43 -16.26 -2.02 -11.54
CA ILE A 43 -15.86 -0.71 -12.05
C ILE A 43 -15.51 0.26 -10.90
N GLU A 44 -16.27 0.25 -9.80
CA GLU A 44 -15.97 1.05 -8.60
C GLU A 44 -14.61 0.66 -7.99
N ASP A 45 -14.31 -0.62 -7.93
CA ASP A 45 -13.01 -1.09 -7.44
C ASP A 45 -11.86 -0.62 -8.35
N LEU A 46 -12.04 -0.66 -9.67
CA LEU A 46 -11.03 -0.16 -10.61
C LEU A 46 -10.81 1.35 -10.50
N ILE A 47 -11.88 2.12 -10.34
CA ILE A 47 -11.82 3.57 -10.12
C ILE A 47 -11.06 3.87 -8.83
N THR A 48 -11.40 3.15 -7.75
CA THR A 48 -10.75 3.29 -6.45
C THR A 48 -9.27 2.92 -6.52
N LEU A 49 -8.93 1.83 -7.20
CA LEU A 49 -7.55 1.41 -7.45
C LEU A 49 -6.75 2.50 -8.18
N ASN A 50 -7.33 3.06 -9.25
CA ASN A 50 -6.68 4.13 -10.00
C ASN A 50 -6.43 5.37 -9.12
N LYS A 51 -7.41 5.75 -8.27
CA LYS A 51 -7.25 6.86 -7.33
C LYS A 51 -6.11 6.60 -6.33
N ILE A 52 -6.04 5.42 -5.74
CA ILE A 52 -4.95 5.03 -4.82
C ILE A 52 -3.60 5.10 -5.54
N LEU A 53 -3.50 4.62 -6.77
CA LEU A 53 -2.28 4.68 -7.58
C LEU A 53 -1.83 6.12 -7.87
N MET A 54 -2.77 7.01 -8.19
CA MET A 54 -2.46 8.43 -8.43
C MET A 54 -1.99 9.12 -7.15
N ASP A 55 -2.63 8.85 -6.01
CA ASP A 55 -2.21 9.36 -4.72
C ASP A 55 -0.81 8.84 -4.37
N LEU A 56 -0.57 7.54 -4.52
CA LEU A 56 0.74 6.93 -4.30
C LEU A 56 1.82 7.56 -5.18
N GLN A 57 1.54 7.77 -6.47
CA GLN A 57 2.47 8.43 -7.39
C GLN A 57 2.82 9.84 -6.93
N LYS A 58 1.83 10.62 -6.48
CA LYS A 58 2.04 11.98 -5.95
C LYS A 58 2.96 11.97 -4.72
N TYR A 59 2.69 11.12 -3.73
CA TYR A 59 3.51 11.03 -2.52
C TYR A 59 4.90 10.49 -2.79
N LEU A 60 5.01 9.49 -3.67
CA LEU A 60 6.29 8.92 -4.10
C LEU A 60 7.14 9.97 -4.84
N SER A 61 6.53 10.80 -5.70
CA SER A 61 7.23 11.89 -6.37
C SER A 61 7.78 12.92 -5.38
N ASN A 62 7.00 13.26 -4.33
CA ASN A 62 7.46 14.16 -3.28
C ASN A 62 8.62 13.55 -2.47
N TYR A 63 8.53 12.28 -2.11
CA TYR A 63 9.61 11.54 -1.45
C TYR A 63 10.91 11.58 -2.28
N TRP A 64 10.83 11.24 -3.57
CA TRP A 64 11.99 11.26 -4.46
C TRP A 64 12.55 12.66 -4.68
N LEU A 65 11.70 13.68 -4.69
CA LEU A 65 12.15 15.07 -4.78
C LEU A 65 12.99 15.47 -3.56
N GLN A 66 12.58 15.07 -2.35
CA GLN A 66 13.35 15.32 -1.13
C GLN A 66 14.69 14.58 -1.16
N MET A 67 14.70 13.30 -1.53
CA MET A 67 15.92 12.51 -1.69
C MET A 67 16.90 13.14 -2.69
N SER A 68 16.38 13.55 -3.86
CA SER A 68 17.20 14.20 -4.91
C SER A 68 17.76 15.54 -4.44
N LYS A 69 16.97 16.38 -3.78
CA LYS A 69 17.47 17.64 -3.21
C LYS A 69 18.61 17.41 -2.23
N THR A 70 18.46 16.44 -1.33
CA THR A 70 19.51 16.09 -0.37
C THR A 70 20.77 15.59 -1.04
N GLN A 71 20.65 14.79 -2.09
CA GLN A 71 21.78 14.33 -2.87
C GLN A 71 22.53 15.51 -3.52
N PHE A 72 21.82 16.47 -4.12
CA PHE A 72 22.42 17.66 -4.68
C PHE A 72 23.06 18.55 -3.61
N GLN A 73 22.50 18.65 -2.43
CA GLN A 73 23.09 19.37 -1.30
C GLN A 73 24.40 18.70 -0.85
N ALA A 74 24.41 17.37 -0.71
CA ALA A 74 25.63 16.61 -0.37
C ALA A 74 26.75 16.85 -1.39
N ILE A 75 26.43 16.76 -2.69
CA ILE A 75 27.38 17.03 -3.77
C ILE A 75 27.88 18.49 -3.73
N GLY A 76 26.98 19.44 -3.51
CA GLY A 76 27.33 20.86 -3.36
C GLY A 76 28.30 21.10 -2.20
N ASN A 77 28.03 20.53 -1.03
CA ASN A 77 28.90 20.57 0.13
C ASN A 77 30.26 19.92 -0.13
N LEU A 78 30.27 18.78 -0.81
CA LEU A 78 31.49 18.08 -1.22
C LEU A 78 32.37 18.99 -2.10
N ILE A 79 31.80 19.63 -3.13
CA ILE A 79 32.51 20.54 -4.02
C ILE A 79 33.08 21.75 -3.27
N LEU A 80 32.31 22.33 -2.35
CA LEU A 80 32.78 23.45 -1.54
C LEU A 80 33.94 23.06 -0.63
N ARG A 81 33.84 21.92 0.04
CA ARG A 81 34.90 21.42 0.95
C ARG A 81 36.16 20.99 0.20
N SER A 82 36.02 20.34 -0.98
CA SER A 82 37.17 19.97 -1.79
C SER A 82 37.99 21.17 -2.33
N LYS A 83 37.31 22.29 -2.62
CA LYS A 83 38.01 23.53 -3.02
C LYS A 83 38.80 24.18 -1.88
N SER A 84 38.41 23.93 -0.63
CA SER A 84 39.04 24.52 0.57
C SER A 84 40.33 23.81 0.99
N ASP A 85 40.53 22.54 0.58
CA ASP A 85 41.74 21.77 0.91
C ASP A 85 42.37 21.15 -0.36
N PRO A 86 43.48 21.71 -0.88
CA PRO A 86 44.16 21.21 -2.05
C PRO A 86 44.63 19.76 -1.93
N ASN A 87 44.82 19.24 -0.69
CA ASN A 87 45.28 17.87 -0.45
C ASN A 87 44.22 16.81 -0.66
N VAL A 88 42.96 17.22 -0.88
CA VAL A 88 41.82 16.34 -1.09
C VAL A 88 41.48 16.16 -2.59
N ASN A 89 42.23 16.82 -3.48
CA ASN A 89 41.96 16.79 -4.93
C ASN A 89 42.28 15.46 -5.62
N ASP A 90 42.93 14.50 -4.95
CA ASP A 90 43.12 13.16 -5.48
C ASP A 90 41.90 12.28 -5.15
N PRO A 91 41.09 11.89 -6.15
CA PRO A 91 39.91 11.04 -5.95
C PRO A 91 40.24 9.67 -5.33
N ASN A 92 41.48 9.21 -5.43
CA ASN A 92 41.94 7.93 -4.90
C ASN A 92 42.46 8.05 -3.46
N SER A 93 42.53 9.27 -2.91
CA SER A 93 43.01 9.48 -1.54
C SER A 93 41.96 9.07 -0.49
N GLU A 94 42.42 8.49 0.61
CA GLU A 94 41.60 8.17 1.74
C GLU A 94 40.88 9.42 2.31
N LYS A 95 41.53 10.57 2.24
CA LYS A 95 40.95 11.85 2.67
C LYS A 95 39.75 12.25 1.79
N PHE A 96 39.81 12.07 0.50
CA PHE A 96 38.70 12.33 -0.41
C PHE A 96 37.55 11.39 -0.11
N ARG A 97 37.81 10.09 0.11
CA ARG A 97 36.80 9.10 0.48
C ARG A 97 36.07 9.48 1.77
N LEU A 98 36.80 9.86 2.80
CA LEU A 98 36.20 10.31 4.06
C LEU A 98 35.38 11.59 3.88
N LEU A 99 35.86 12.56 3.11
CA LEU A 99 35.11 13.78 2.81
C LEU A 99 33.77 13.50 2.11
N VAL A 100 33.76 12.53 1.17
CA VAL A 100 32.52 12.09 0.51
C VAL A 100 31.56 11.49 1.52
N ILE A 101 32.04 10.57 2.37
CA ILE A 101 31.21 9.93 3.41
C ILE A 101 30.60 10.99 4.31
N ASP A 102 31.42 11.89 4.86
CA ASP A 102 30.97 12.94 5.80
C ASP A 102 29.93 13.87 5.17
N ALA A 103 30.14 14.28 3.90
CA ALA A 103 29.19 15.16 3.20
C ALA A 103 27.83 14.50 2.97
N PHE A 104 27.81 13.23 2.62
CA PHE A 104 26.57 12.49 2.43
C PHE A 104 25.90 12.11 3.77
N GLU A 105 26.68 11.68 4.76
CA GLU A 105 26.18 11.35 6.09
C GLU A 105 25.49 12.55 6.73
N GLU A 106 26.11 13.74 6.72
CA GLU A 106 25.53 14.96 7.23
C GLU A 106 24.22 15.33 6.54
N ALA A 107 24.21 15.28 5.20
CA ALA A 107 23.04 15.63 4.41
C ALA A 107 21.87 14.66 4.64
N TYR A 108 22.11 13.35 4.64
CA TYR A 108 21.08 12.36 4.85
C TYR A 108 20.63 12.27 6.31
N SER A 109 21.52 12.45 7.27
CA SER A 109 21.15 12.53 8.70
C SER A 109 20.21 13.70 8.93
N SER A 110 20.48 14.86 8.33
CA SER A 110 19.59 16.03 8.38
C SER A 110 18.22 15.73 7.77
N LEU A 111 18.20 15.09 6.59
CA LEU A 111 16.95 14.71 5.94
C LEU A 111 16.11 13.75 6.81
N PHE A 112 16.72 12.66 7.26
CA PHE A 112 16.01 11.61 8.01
C PHE A 112 15.55 12.08 9.39
N SER A 113 16.18 13.09 9.96
CA SER A 113 15.77 13.73 11.21
C SER A 113 14.69 14.79 10.99
N SER A 114 14.35 15.13 9.73
CA SER A 114 13.38 16.16 9.44
C SER A 114 11.94 15.65 9.57
N LYS A 115 11.08 16.52 10.09
CA LYS A 115 9.64 16.21 10.22
C LYS A 115 8.98 16.05 8.86
N GLU A 116 9.40 16.84 7.88
CA GLU A 116 8.89 16.82 6.51
C GLU A 116 9.14 15.47 5.83
N PHE A 117 10.33 14.90 6.01
CA PHE A 117 10.65 13.58 5.49
C PHE A 117 9.84 12.49 6.19
N ALA A 118 9.72 12.54 7.51
CA ALA A 118 8.92 11.57 8.27
C ALA A 118 7.45 11.56 7.81
N ILE A 119 6.86 12.73 7.54
CA ILE A 119 5.50 12.85 7.00
C ILE A 119 5.43 12.23 5.60
N SER A 120 6.34 12.60 4.70
CA SER A 120 6.38 12.07 3.33
C SER A 120 6.51 10.56 3.31
N TYR A 121 7.40 10.00 4.14
CA TYR A 121 7.60 8.57 4.23
C TYR A 121 6.35 7.84 4.74
N ASN A 122 5.71 8.38 5.78
CA ASN A 122 4.48 7.81 6.33
C ASN A 122 3.33 7.83 5.32
N GLU A 123 3.21 8.90 4.52
CA GLU A 123 2.19 8.99 3.47
C GLU A 123 2.42 7.94 2.36
N VAL A 124 3.66 7.76 1.91
CA VAL A 124 4.01 6.71 0.95
C VAL A 124 3.68 5.33 1.51
N TYR A 125 4.08 5.05 2.75
CA TYR A 125 3.83 3.77 3.40
C TYR A 125 2.33 3.50 3.57
N SER A 126 1.56 4.50 4.03
CA SER A 126 0.10 4.40 4.17
C SER A 126 -0.57 4.07 2.83
N LYS A 127 -0.17 4.75 1.76
CA LYS A 127 -0.74 4.51 0.42
C LYS A 127 -0.33 3.16 -0.19
N GLN A 128 0.84 2.66 0.14
CA GLN A 128 1.22 1.28 -0.21
C GLN A 128 0.33 0.25 0.50
N LEU A 129 0.01 0.45 1.77
CA LEU A 129 -0.92 -0.41 2.51
C LEU A 129 -2.34 -0.35 1.92
N ASP A 130 -2.83 0.86 1.62
CA ASP A 130 -4.13 1.05 0.97
C ASP A 130 -4.20 0.28 -0.36
N LEU A 131 -3.13 0.35 -1.16
CA LEU A 131 -3.00 -0.36 -2.43
C LEU A 131 -3.09 -1.88 -2.24
N VAL A 132 -2.27 -2.43 -1.32
CA VAL A 132 -2.25 -3.87 -1.05
C VAL A 132 -3.61 -4.36 -0.57
N ASN A 133 -4.24 -3.63 0.36
CA ASN A 133 -5.55 -3.98 0.89
C ASN A 133 -6.63 -3.95 -0.20
N HIS A 134 -6.59 -2.96 -1.07
CA HIS A 134 -7.58 -2.85 -2.15
C HIS A 134 -7.39 -3.92 -3.23
N VAL A 135 -6.14 -4.23 -3.60
CA VAL A 135 -5.83 -5.33 -4.51
C VAL A 135 -6.29 -6.67 -3.94
N ASN A 136 -6.04 -6.93 -2.67
CA ASN A 136 -6.52 -8.15 -1.99
C ASN A 136 -8.05 -8.25 -2.05
N LYS A 137 -8.77 -7.15 -1.83
CA LYS A 137 -10.24 -7.11 -1.95
C LYS A 137 -10.71 -7.48 -3.37
N ILE A 138 -10.05 -6.96 -4.40
CA ILE A 138 -10.36 -7.32 -5.80
C ILE A 138 -10.09 -8.80 -6.05
N VAL A 139 -8.97 -9.32 -5.54
CA VAL A 139 -8.61 -10.74 -5.68
C VAL A 139 -9.64 -11.63 -4.99
N GLU A 140 -10.02 -11.34 -3.73
CA GLU A 140 -11.03 -12.11 -2.99
C GLU A 140 -12.37 -12.12 -3.73
N ARG A 141 -12.81 -10.98 -4.28
CA ARG A 141 -14.03 -10.92 -5.09
C ARG A 141 -13.94 -11.83 -6.33
N ASN A 142 -12.81 -11.80 -7.03
CA ASN A 142 -12.64 -12.66 -8.21
C ASN A 142 -12.59 -14.15 -7.84
N LEU A 143 -11.98 -14.53 -6.72
CA LEU A 143 -12.00 -15.90 -6.22
C LEU A 143 -13.42 -16.36 -5.88
N ASN A 144 -14.20 -15.51 -5.23
CA ASN A 144 -15.62 -15.79 -4.92
C ASN A 144 -16.47 -16.00 -6.20
N LEU A 145 -16.24 -15.19 -7.24
CA LEU A 145 -16.92 -15.36 -8.53
C LEU A 145 -16.61 -16.71 -9.20
N LEU A 146 -15.42 -17.24 -8.96
CA LEU A 146 -14.97 -18.54 -9.48
C LEU A 146 -15.32 -19.72 -8.55
N ASN A 147 -16.03 -19.47 -7.42
CA ASN A 147 -16.26 -20.44 -6.34
C ASN A 147 -14.96 -21.07 -5.81
N ILE A 148 -13.86 -20.32 -5.79
CA ILE A 148 -12.60 -20.72 -5.20
C ILE A 148 -12.55 -20.20 -3.75
N PRO A 149 -12.33 -21.06 -2.76
CA PRO A 149 -12.24 -20.61 -1.38
C PRO A 149 -11.17 -19.53 -1.17
N THR A 150 -11.55 -18.45 -0.52
CA THR A 150 -10.65 -17.37 -0.15
C THR A 150 -9.82 -17.74 1.08
N ARG A 151 -8.73 -17.03 1.33
CA ARG A 151 -7.92 -17.20 2.54
C ARG A 151 -8.74 -16.94 3.81
N SER A 152 -9.60 -15.93 3.80
CA SER A 152 -10.48 -15.60 4.93
C SER A 152 -11.48 -16.72 5.25
N GLU A 153 -12.03 -17.37 4.23
CA GLU A 153 -12.92 -18.52 4.41
C GLU A 153 -12.15 -19.73 4.95
N LEU A 154 -10.96 -20.01 4.44
CA LEU A 154 -10.09 -21.09 4.94
C LEU A 154 -9.69 -20.84 6.41
N ASP A 155 -9.34 -19.61 6.78
CA ASP A 155 -9.01 -19.24 8.15
C ASP A 155 -10.21 -19.42 9.10
N THR A 156 -11.44 -19.16 8.62
CA THR A 156 -12.67 -19.44 9.36
C THR A 156 -12.87 -20.93 9.57
N VAL A 157 -12.77 -21.73 8.51
CA VAL A 157 -12.87 -23.21 8.60
C VAL A 157 -11.82 -23.79 9.54
N LEU A 158 -10.59 -23.28 9.50
CA LEU A 158 -9.53 -23.72 10.41
C LEU A 158 -9.84 -23.38 11.89
N LYS A 159 -10.43 -22.23 12.16
CA LYS A 159 -10.91 -21.87 13.51
C LYS A 159 -11.99 -22.81 14.00
N ASP A 160 -13.01 -23.05 13.19
CA ASP A 160 -14.11 -23.96 13.53
C ASP A 160 -13.59 -25.37 13.79
N LEU A 161 -12.64 -25.82 12.98
CA LEU A 161 -12.01 -27.11 13.13
C LEU A 161 -11.20 -27.23 14.45
N GLN A 162 -10.54 -26.13 14.86
CA GLN A 162 -9.85 -26.06 16.15
C GLN A 162 -10.84 -26.11 17.33
N GLU A 163 -11.98 -25.42 17.24
CA GLU A 163 -13.02 -25.46 18.27
C GLU A 163 -13.66 -26.84 18.39
N ILE A 164 -14.00 -27.47 17.27
CA ILE A 164 -14.51 -28.85 17.23
C ILE A 164 -13.51 -29.80 17.89
N LYS A 165 -12.23 -29.70 17.53
CA LYS A 165 -11.17 -30.53 18.11
C LYS A 165 -11.04 -30.32 19.63
N LYS A 166 -11.16 -29.11 20.12
CA LYS A 166 -11.16 -28.80 21.55
C LYS A 166 -12.35 -29.42 22.26
N THR A 167 -13.53 -29.27 21.69
CA THR A 167 -14.80 -29.81 22.23
C THR A 167 -14.75 -31.36 22.29
N LEU A 168 -14.27 -32.01 21.23
CA LEU A 168 -14.11 -33.46 21.19
C LEU A 168 -13.14 -33.94 22.25
N ARG A 169 -12.02 -33.24 22.49
CA ARG A 169 -11.08 -33.60 23.57
C ARG A 169 -11.74 -33.49 24.95
N THR A 170 -12.53 -32.41 25.17
CA THR A 170 -13.24 -32.24 26.44
C THR A 170 -14.27 -33.35 26.68
N LEU A 171 -15.04 -33.67 25.64
CA LEU A 171 -16.04 -34.75 25.69
C LEU A 171 -15.36 -36.14 25.93
N LYS A 172 -14.26 -36.41 25.22
CA LYS A 172 -13.50 -37.66 25.42
C LYS A 172 -13.00 -37.78 26.85
N ASN A 173 -12.39 -36.70 27.39
CA ASN A 173 -11.91 -36.69 28.77
C ASN A 173 -13.04 -36.85 29.79
N GLY A 174 -14.21 -36.26 29.51
CA GLY A 174 -15.42 -36.40 30.33
C GLY A 174 -15.93 -37.85 30.31
N TYR A 175 -15.99 -38.45 29.13
CA TYR A 175 -16.40 -39.86 28.96
C TYR A 175 -15.47 -40.85 29.70
N GLU A 176 -14.15 -40.67 29.54
CA GLU A 176 -13.15 -41.51 30.24
C GLU A 176 -13.26 -41.38 31.76
N ARG A 177 -13.59 -40.21 32.31
CA ARG A 177 -13.85 -40.01 33.74
C ARG A 177 -15.10 -40.76 34.21
N LEU A 178 -16.19 -40.68 33.44
CA LEU A 178 -17.44 -41.40 33.75
C LEU A 178 -17.28 -42.92 33.68
N GLU A 179 -16.52 -43.42 32.73
CA GLU A 179 -16.22 -44.85 32.59
C GLU A 179 -15.42 -45.36 33.80
N LYS A 180 -14.38 -44.64 34.21
CA LYS A 180 -13.59 -44.96 35.41
C LYS A 180 -14.44 -44.94 36.69
N SER A 181 -15.40 -44.00 36.81
CA SER A 181 -16.30 -43.92 37.98
C SER A 181 -17.27 -45.09 38.03
N LYS A 182 -17.71 -45.66 36.88
CA LYS A 182 -18.57 -46.84 36.82
C LYS A 182 -17.86 -48.15 37.18
N LEU A 183 -16.56 -48.20 36.98
CA LEU A 183 -15.72 -49.39 37.31
C LEU A 183 -15.34 -49.45 38.81
N LEU A 184 -15.61 -48.42 39.58
CA LEU A 184 -15.31 -48.30 41.02
C LEU A 184 -16.53 -48.55 41.90
N ILE A 185 -17.70 -48.83 41.33
CA ILE A 185 -18.94 -49.27 41.98
C ILE A 185 -19.16 -50.76 41.74
#